data_c53c21789b3b428678eec8c5b37383d5
#
_entry.id   c53c21789b3b428678eec8c5b37383d5
#
_cell.length_a   1.000
_cell.length_b   1.000
_cell.length_c   1.000
_cell.angle_alpha   90.00
_cell.angle_beta   90.00
_cell.angle_gamma   90.00
#
_symmetry.space_group_name_H-M   'P 1'
#
loop_
_entity.id
_entity.type
_entity.pdbx_description
1 polymer ?
#
loop_
_entity_poly.entity_id
_entity_poly.type
_entity_poly.pdbx_seq_one_letter_code
_entity_poly.pdbx_strand_id
1 'polypeptide(L)'
;MKKVFLLLLSVVLFASCGEEIKRKSMGAPFELMLVCEDDVWDSTAGIAIEQALATPIPGLPQREASFKVTRRPSSEFGTTEQAYRNIILVDVDSSHAKCEFRFEKNLYASPQIVMAIYAPDQKSFGDYVNRNARVIVDFFTEREREAQIAELEARHNKQALAFIKEKFGCEMKIPSSVGGYKLGEDFLWFSDYNNPSKVEMQSFAVYSYPYTSPEDFTEQRFIHMRDSVMKENIQGGEPDSYIQTVEGSVTLTPTAYNGKYMSVARGLWYMKNDDMFGGGPFVSHSIVDEENGRMIVVEAFVYAPNKKKGGFMRKLEAALHTLKLPVDLAAVNAQPAEEKK
;
A
#
# COMPACT_ATOMS: atom_id res chain seq x y z
N MET A 1 -59.21 48.12 25.60
CA MET A 1 -58.92 46.84 24.99
C MET A 1 -57.68 47.00 24.06
N LYS A 2 -56.51 46.70 24.60
CA LYS A 2 -55.26 46.83 23.82
C LYS A 2 -54.86 45.45 23.29
N LYS A 3 -54.85 45.27 21.96
CA LYS A 3 -54.37 44.08 21.27
C LYS A 3 -52.84 44.13 21.26
N VAL A 4 -52.20 43.16 21.95
CA VAL A 4 -50.76 42.91 21.90
C VAL A 4 -50.51 42.01 20.71
N PHE A 5 -49.76 42.52 19.73
CA PHE A 5 -49.30 41.79 18.54
C PHE A 5 -48.00 41.10 18.92
N LEU A 6 -48.03 39.78 19.07
CA LEU A 6 -46.84 38.96 19.35
C LEU A 6 -46.11 38.70 18.04
N LEU A 7 -44.99 39.37 17.84
CA LEU A 7 -44.11 39.14 16.71
C LEU A 7 -43.24 37.94 17.02
N LEU A 8 -43.53 36.77 16.41
CA LEU A 8 -42.67 35.60 16.46
C LEU A 8 -41.48 35.84 15.56
N LEU A 9 -40.32 36.18 16.17
CA LEU A 9 -39.05 36.26 15.50
C LEU A 9 -38.48 34.83 15.38
N SER A 10 -38.66 34.21 14.21
CA SER A 10 -38.03 32.91 13.88
C SER A 10 -36.54 33.14 13.68
N VAL A 11 -35.74 32.80 14.71
CA VAL A 11 -34.29 32.72 14.60
C VAL A 11 -33.95 31.47 13.77
N VAL A 12 -33.67 31.63 12.51
CA VAL A 12 -33.08 30.59 11.67
C VAL A 12 -31.64 30.44 12.11
N LEU A 13 -31.36 29.46 12.96
CA LEU A 13 -30.00 29.00 13.25
C LEU A 13 -29.46 28.36 11.97
N PHE A 14 -28.71 29.12 11.22
CA PHE A 14 -27.77 28.56 10.25
C PHE A 14 -26.72 27.76 11.04
N ALA A 15 -26.94 26.46 11.19
CA ALA A 15 -25.84 25.55 11.53
C ALA A 15 -24.87 25.57 10.36
N SER A 16 -23.92 26.51 10.39
CA SER A 16 -22.74 26.45 9.55
C SER A 16 -21.97 25.20 9.98
N CYS A 17 -22.13 24.11 9.24
CA CYS A 17 -21.19 22.97 9.28
C CYS A 17 -19.89 23.45 8.67
N GLY A 18 -19.16 24.32 9.35
CA GLY A 18 -17.77 24.59 9.07
C GLY A 18 -17.00 23.33 9.44
N GLU A 19 -16.47 22.59 8.45
CA GLU A 19 -15.45 21.58 8.74
C GLU A 19 -14.35 22.27 9.52
N GLU A 20 -14.16 21.85 10.77
CA GLU A 20 -13.07 22.35 11.61
C GLU A 20 -11.75 22.03 10.90
N ILE A 21 -11.00 23.06 10.49
CA ILE A 21 -9.72 22.88 9.80
C ILE A 21 -8.76 22.22 10.78
N LYS A 22 -8.64 20.91 10.69
CA LYS A 22 -7.72 20.14 11.52
C LYS A 22 -6.28 20.37 11.07
N ARG A 23 -5.37 20.37 12.03
CA ARG A 23 -3.94 20.45 11.73
C ARG A 23 -3.50 19.29 10.84
N LYS A 24 -2.45 19.50 10.06
CA LYS A 24 -1.85 18.44 9.24
C LYS A 24 -1.26 17.36 10.14
N SER A 25 -1.51 16.10 9.80
CA SER A 25 -0.87 14.96 10.48
C SER A 25 0.64 14.93 10.23
N MET A 26 1.38 14.35 11.16
CA MET A 26 2.83 14.17 11.12
C MET A 26 3.19 12.67 11.12
N GLY A 27 4.47 12.39 10.94
CA GLY A 27 5.03 11.04 10.84
C GLY A 27 5.21 10.60 9.39
N ALA A 28 6.19 9.74 9.17
CA ALA A 28 6.42 9.10 7.88
C ALA A 28 5.38 8.00 7.62
N PRO A 29 5.18 7.58 6.37
CA PRO A 29 4.38 6.40 6.08
C PRO A 29 4.82 5.19 6.91
N PHE A 30 3.86 4.44 7.44
CA PHE A 30 4.08 3.28 8.31
C PHE A 30 4.77 3.58 9.66
N GLU A 31 4.83 4.83 10.10
CA GLU A 31 5.06 5.18 11.49
C GLU A 31 3.73 5.15 12.26
N LEU A 32 3.77 4.58 13.47
CA LEU A 32 2.61 4.36 14.31
C LEU A 32 2.91 4.81 15.75
N MET A 33 2.02 5.61 16.31
CA MET A 33 1.99 5.95 17.73
C MET A 33 1.16 4.91 18.47
N LEU A 34 1.77 4.24 19.44
CA LEU A 34 1.09 3.31 20.35
C LEU A 34 0.97 3.95 21.72
N VAL A 35 -0.24 4.24 22.15
CA VAL A 35 -0.53 4.71 23.50
C VAL A 35 -0.92 3.51 24.34
N CYS A 36 -0.08 3.15 25.29
CA CYS A 36 -0.22 1.96 26.11
C CYS A 36 0.45 2.20 27.46
N GLU A 37 -0.24 1.93 28.56
CA GLU A 37 0.26 2.09 29.92
C GLU A 37 1.45 1.15 30.19
N ASP A 38 2.32 1.55 31.13
CA ASP A 38 3.55 0.82 31.42
C ASP A 38 3.26 -0.61 31.93
N ASP A 39 2.26 -0.79 32.79
CA ASP A 39 1.90 -2.08 33.36
C ASP A 39 1.35 -3.06 32.31
N VAL A 40 0.65 -2.56 31.29
CA VAL A 40 0.20 -3.35 30.13
C VAL A 40 1.37 -3.68 29.22
N TRP A 41 2.22 -2.68 28.94
CA TRP A 41 3.37 -2.83 28.05
C TRP A 41 4.38 -3.83 28.57
N ASP A 42 4.70 -3.80 29.87
CA ASP A 42 5.67 -4.67 30.51
C ASP A 42 5.14 -6.09 30.78
N SER A 43 3.93 -6.39 30.32
CA SER A 43 3.28 -7.69 30.45
C SER A 43 3.35 -8.53 29.17
N THR A 44 2.85 -9.77 29.23
CA THR A 44 2.65 -10.62 28.04
C THR A 44 1.70 -10.00 27.01
N ALA A 45 0.83 -9.11 27.44
CA ALA A 45 -0.10 -8.37 26.56
C ALA A 45 0.64 -7.32 25.71
N GLY A 46 1.63 -6.63 26.29
CA GLY A 46 2.51 -5.73 25.55
C GLY A 46 3.36 -6.48 24.51
N ILE A 47 3.89 -7.64 24.87
CA ILE A 47 4.60 -8.51 23.92
C ILE A 47 3.69 -8.89 22.73
N ALA A 48 2.42 -9.18 22.98
CA ALA A 48 1.48 -9.54 21.89
C ALA A 48 1.29 -8.41 20.88
N ILE A 49 1.07 -7.16 21.33
CA ILE A 49 0.88 -6.02 20.42
C ILE A 49 2.19 -5.63 19.72
N GLU A 50 3.32 -5.70 20.40
CA GLU A 50 4.64 -5.48 19.81
C GLU A 50 4.91 -6.48 18.68
N GLN A 51 4.71 -7.77 18.93
CA GLN A 51 4.89 -8.81 17.93
C GLN A 51 3.94 -8.65 16.73
N ALA A 52 2.68 -8.29 16.97
CA ALA A 52 1.72 -8.03 15.91
C ALA A 52 2.21 -6.91 14.98
N LEU A 53 2.62 -5.77 15.55
CA LEU A 53 3.08 -4.61 14.78
C LEU A 53 4.46 -4.83 14.14
N ALA A 54 5.28 -5.72 14.69
CA ALA A 54 6.57 -6.16 14.14
C ALA A 54 6.45 -7.29 13.12
N THR A 55 5.23 -7.68 12.71
CA THR A 55 5.02 -8.67 11.64
C THR A 55 5.86 -8.29 10.41
N PRO A 56 6.63 -9.24 9.83
CA PRO A 56 7.50 -8.92 8.71
C PRO A 56 6.74 -8.51 7.46
N ILE A 57 7.29 -7.53 6.75
CA ILE A 57 6.84 -7.21 5.38
C ILE A 57 7.19 -8.40 4.47
N PRO A 58 6.22 -8.96 3.73
CA PRO A 58 6.47 -10.14 2.89
C PRO A 58 7.35 -9.82 1.67
N GLY A 59 8.10 -10.81 1.19
CA GLY A 59 8.88 -10.74 -0.05
C GLY A 59 10.18 -9.92 0.04
N LEU A 60 10.62 -9.54 1.25
CA LEU A 60 11.89 -8.83 1.41
C LEU A 60 13.06 -9.80 1.68
N PRO A 61 14.29 -9.49 1.21
CA PRO A 61 15.47 -10.32 1.46
C PRO A 61 15.91 -10.32 2.93
N GLN A 62 15.46 -9.31 3.70
CA GLN A 62 15.76 -9.15 5.11
C GLN A 62 14.47 -8.89 5.87
N ARG A 63 14.40 -9.37 7.11
CA ARG A 63 13.24 -9.12 7.95
C ARG A 63 13.13 -7.63 8.30
N GLU A 64 12.06 -7.00 7.88
CA GLU A 64 11.71 -5.62 8.22
C GLU A 64 10.30 -5.62 8.83
N ALA A 65 10.14 -4.94 9.97
CA ALA A 65 8.85 -4.81 10.65
C ALA A 65 7.84 -4.00 9.80
N SER A 66 6.56 -4.35 9.91
CA SER A 66 5.48 -3.67 9.21
C SER A 66 5.34 -2.21 9.62
N PHE A 67 5.61 -1.88 10.88
CA PHE A 67 5.51 -0.52 11.37
C PHE A 67 6.74 -0.11 12.18
N LYS A 68 7.08 1.17 12.12
CA LYS A 68 7.98 1.81 13.06
C LYS A 68 7.13 2.37 14.19
N VAL A 69 7.15 1.71 15.33
CA VAL A 69 6.32 2.02 16.48
C VAL A 69 7.05 2.98 17.43
N THR A 70 6.35 4.05 17.83
CA THR A 70 6.72 4.89 18.98
C THR A 70 5.67 4.69 20.05
N ARG A 71 6.08 4.20 21.22
CA ARG A 71 5.17 3.97 22.35
C ARG A 71 5.24 5.11 23.35
N ARG A 72 4.09 5.47 23.94
CA ARG A 72 3.94 6.39 25.05
C ARG A 72 2.85 5.92 26.03
N PRO A 73 2.98 6.17 27.34
CA PRO A 73 1.84 6.07 28.26
C PRO A 73 0.84 7.20 27.99
N SER A 74 -0.41 7.08 28.45
CA SER A 74 -1.45 8.10 28.22
C SER A 74 -1.10 9.46 28.82
N SER A 75 -0.35 9.48 29.91
CA SER A 75 0.15 10.72 30.54
C SER A 75 1.09 11.55 29.65
N GLU A 76 1.75 10.92 28.66
CA GLU A 76 2.64 11.54 27.67
C GLU A 76 1.96 11.74 26.31
N PHE A 77 0.69 11.39 26.16
CA PHE A 77 -0.06 11.53 24.92
C PHE A 77 -0.58 12.96 24.77
N GLY A 78 0.34 13.88 24.49
CA GLY A 78 0.05 15.30 24.32
C GLY A 78 -0.29 15.68 22.87
N THR A 79 -0.32 16.99 22.64
CA THR A 79 -0.69 17.54 21.32
C THR A 79 0.26 17.10 20.20
N THR A 80 1.54 16.85 20.49
CA THR A 80 2.51 16.36 19.48
C THR A 80 2.17 14.94 19.06
N GLU A 81 1.98 14.05 20.03
CA GLU A 81 1.67 12.65 19.80
C GLU A 81 0.33 12.46 19.08
N GLN A 82 -0.66 13.27 19.43
CA GLN A 82 -1.97 13.34 18.77
C GLN A 82 -1.89 13.75 17.29
N ALA A 83 -0.76 14.31 16.83
CA ALA A 83 -0.60 14.65 15.43
C ALA A 83 -0.12 13.47 14.55
N TYR A 84 0.27 12.33 15.13
CA TYR A 84 0.68 11.17 14.33
C TYR A 84 -0.45 10.72 13.40
N ARG A 85 -0.09 10.32 12.19
CA ARG A 85 -1.07 9.88 11.18
C ARG A 85 -1.73 8.55 11.49
N ASN A 86 -1.03 7.66 12.20
CA ASN A 86 -1.54 6.36 12.66
C ASN A 86 -1.36 6.27 14.17
N ILE A 87 -2.46 6.02 14.88
CA ILE A 87 -2.47 5.92 16.34
C ILE A 87 -3.22 4.67 16.76
N ILE A 88 -2.66 3.93 17.70
CA ILE A 88 -3.37 2.90 18.48
C ILE A 88 -3.46 3.38 19.92
N LEU A 89 -4.67 3.43 20.48
CA LEU A 89 -4.96 3.68 21.88
C LEU A 89 -5.33 2.35 22.53
N VAL A 90 -4.60 1.93 23.56
CA VAL A 90 -4.90 0.72 24.33
C VAL A 90 -5.58 1.14 25.63
N ASP A 91 -6.79 0.63 25.84
CA ASP A 91 -7.59 0.89 27.02
C ASP A 91 -7.99 -0.43 27.68
N VAL A 92 -7.29 -0.77 28.77
CA VAL A 92 -7.49 -1.98 29.56
C VAL A 92 -8.12 -1.59 30.89
N ASP A 93 -9.43 -1.77 31.01
CA ASP A 93 -10.20 -1.44 32.20
C ASP A 93 -11.34 -2.44 32.44
N SER A 94 -11.52 -2.84 33.70
CA SER A 94 -12.53 -3.84 34.10
C SER A 94 -13.98 -3.41 33.84
N SER A 95 -14.25 -2.14 33.52
CA SER A 95 -15.54 -1.65 33.08
C SER A 95 -15.91 -2.10 31.65
N HIS A 96 -14.94 -2.53 30.86
CA HIS A 96 -15.21 -3.06 29.53
C HIS A 96 -15.79 -4.46 29.59
N ALA A 97 -16.96 -4.66 28.97
CA ALA A 97 -17.65 -5.96 29.00
C ALA A 97 -16.96 -7.03 28.09
N LYS A 98 -16.17 -6.62 27.11
CA LYS A 98 -15.52 -7.48 26.11
C LYS A 98 -14.36 -6.75 25.44
N CYS A 99 -13.52 -7.53 24.73
CA CYS A 99 -12.53 -6.95 23.85
C CYS A 99 -13.19 -6.54 22.53
N GLU A 100 -12.90 -5.31 22.10
CA GLU A 100 -13.28 -4.81 20.78
C GLU A 100 -12.29 -3.73 20.33
N PHE A 101 -12.26 -3.44 19.02
CA PHE A 101 -11.61 -2.22 18.54
C PHE A 101 -12.60 -1.33 17.81
N ARG A 102 -12.37 -0.02 17.90
CA ARG A 102 -13.07 1.02 17.16
C ARG A 102 -12.06 1.91 16.49
N PHE A 103 -12.44 2.54 15.39
CA PHE A 103 -11.56 3.47 14.72
C PHE A 103 -12.30 4.75 14.33
N GLU A 104 -11.54 5.84 14.29
CA GLU A 104 -12.00 7.14 13.85
C GLU A 104 -11.02 7.74 12.86
N LYS A 105 -11.58 8.46 11.85
CA LYS A 105 -10.79 9.22 10.88
C LYS A 105 -10.65 10.66 11.34
N ASN A 106 -9.42 11.17 11.24
CA ASN A 106 -9.14 12.60 11.46
C ASN A 106 -9.60 13.10 12.85
N LEU A 107 -9.41 12.33 13.92
CA LEU A 107 -9.82 12.72 15.26
C LEU A 107 -9.06 13.96 15.74
N TYR A 108 -7.73 13.98 15.65
CA TYR A 108 -6.86 15.06 16.13
C TYR A 108 -6.17 15.83 15.02
N ALA A 109 -5.94 15.20 13.87
CA ALA A 109 -5.22 15.76 12.74
C ALA A 109 -5.76 15.18 11.41
N SER A 110 -5.36 15.71 10.27
CA SER A 110 -5.81 15.20 8.96
C SER A 110 -4.64 15.17 7.96
N PRO A 111 -4.49 14.07 7.17
CA PRO A 111 -5.20 12.79 7.24
C PRO A 111 -4.72 11.93 8.43
N GLN A 112 -5.60 11.29 9.15
CA GLN A 112 -5.26 10.49 10.35
C GLN A 112 -6.22 9.31 10.52
N ILE A 113 -5.71 8.21 11.06
CA ILE A 113 -6.51 7.11 11.57
C ILE A 113 -6.12 6.81 13.02
N VAL A 114 -7.13 6.73 13.88
CA VAL A 114 -6.99 6.36 15.29
C VAL A 114 -7.79 5.08 15.53
N MET A 115 -7.13 4.04 16.01
CA MET A 115 -7.75 2.80 16.45
C MET A 115 -7.69 2.74 17.98
N ALA A 116 -8.81 2.58 18.65
CA ALA A 116 -8.87 2.28 20.07
C ALA A 116 -9.17 0.78 20.27
N ILE A 117 -8.39 0.12 21.11
CA ILE A 117 -8.57 -1.30 21.48
C ILE A 117 -8.94 -1.34 22.96
N TYR A 118 -10.16 -1.82 23.24
CA TYR A 118 -10.70 -1.95 24.58
C TYR A 118 -10.61 -3.38 25.05
N ALA A 119 -10.30 -3.60 26.33
CA ALA A 119 -10.26 -4.93 26.94
C ALA A 119 -10.56 -4.88 28.43
N PRO A 120 -11.21 -5.90 29.04
CA PRO A 120 -11.51 -5.94 30.48
C PRO A 120 -10.29 -6.18 31.34
N ASP A 121 -9.24 -6.82 30.81
CA ASP A 121 -8.00 -7.17 31.49
C ASP A 121 -6.84 -7.41 30.50
N GLN A 122 -5.62 -7.43 31.00
CA GLN A 122 -4.40 -7.61 30.19
C GLN A 122 -4.36 -8.94 29.45
N LYS A 123 -4.81 -10.04 30.10
CA LYS A 123 -4.82 -11.36 29.46
C LYS A 123 -5.78 -11.39 28.27
N SER A 124 -6.99 -10.89 28.47
CA SER A 124 -8.01 -10.77 27.42
C SER A 124 -7.54 -9.90 26.27
N PHE A 125 -6.84 -8.78 26.56
CA PHE A 125 -6.22 -7.92 25.54
C PHE A 125 -5.17 -8.70 24.73
N GLY A 126 -4.21 -9.37 25.38
CA GLY A 126 -3.17 -10.13 24.69
C GLY A 126 -3.74 -11.23 23.79
N ASP A 127 -4.70 -12.01 24.32
CA ASP A 127 -5.39 -13.05 23.56
C ASP A 127 -6.17 -12.46 22.34
N TYR A 128 -6.78 -11.29 22.51
CA TYR A 128 -7.50 -10.60 21.45
C TYR A 128 -6.55 -10.11 20.36
N VAL A 129 -5.45 -9.46 20.72
CA VAL A 129 -4.42 -9.00 19.77
C VAL A 129 -3.84 -10.16 18.99
N ASN A 130 -3.48 -11.28 19.64
CA ASN A 130 -2.93 -12.45 18.98
C ASN A 130 -3.90 -13.01 17.92
N ARG A 131 -5.19 -13.10 18.23
CA ARG A 131 -6.20 -13.56 17.26
C ARG A 131 -6.43 -12.60 16.11
N ASN A 132 -6.26 -11.29 16.34
CA ASN A 132 -6.55 -10.24 15.38
C ASN A 132 -5.29 -9.55 14.80
N ALA A 133 -4.08 -10.09 15.06
CA ALA A 133 -2.82 -9.48 14.67
C ALA A 133 -2.79 -9.09 13.19
N ARG A 134 -3.20 -10.04 12.32
CA ARG A 134 -3.27 -9.80 10.87
C ARG A 134 -4.27 -8.69 10.52
N VAL A 135 -5.44 -8.70 11.12
CA VAL A 135 -6.49 -7.69 10.86
C VAL A 135 -5.99 -6.29 11.23
N ILE A 136 -5.30 -6.14 12.36
CA ILE A 136 -4.71 -4.86 12.80
C ILE A 136 -3.65 -4.39 11.81
N VAL A 137 -2.73 -5.26 11.41
CA VAL A 137 -1.65 -4.95 10.47
C VAL A 137 -2.20 -4.58 9.09
N ASP A 138 -3.12 -5.40 8.57
CA ASP A 138 -3.73 -5.19 7.26
C ASP A 138 -4.53 -3.87 7.22
N PHE A 139 -5.26 -3.55 8.32
CA PHE A 139 -6.01 -2.31 8.43
C PHE A 139 -5.13 -1.06 8.24
N PHE A 140 -4.03 -0.94 8.98
CA PHE A 140 -3.14 0.21 8.85
C PHE A 140 -2.35 0.19 7.53
N THR A 141 -1.98 -0.99 7.05
CA THR A 141 -1.31 -1.14 5.75
C THR A 141 -2.19 -0.67 4.60
N GLU A 142 -3.48 -1.02 4.64
CA GLU A 142 -4.48 -0.57 3.66
C GLU A 142 -4.64 0.95 3.68
N ARG A 143 -4.78 1.55 4.87
CA ARG A 143 -4.91 3.02 5.01
C ARG A 143 -3.69 3.77 4.48
N GLU A 144 -2.49 3.27 4.74
CA GLU A 144 -1.27 3.84 4.20
C GLU A 144 -1.19 3.70 2.68
N ARG A 145 -1.62 2.57 2.12
CA ARG A 145 -1.71 2.36 0.68
C ARG A 145 -2.70 3.31 0.02
N GLU A 146 -3.90 3.48 0.60
CA GLU A 146 -4.88 4.44 0.12
C GLU A 146 -4.33 5.87 0.08
N ALA A 147 -3.59 6.27 1.11
CA ALA A 147 -2.97 7.59 1.15
C ALA A 147 -1.92 7.75 0.03
N GLN A 148 -1.11 6.72 -0.24
CA GLN A 148 -0.12 6.74 -1.32
C GLN A 148 -0.78 6.73 -2.70
N ILE A 149 -1.88 6.01 -2.87
CA ILE A 149 -2.70 6.05 -4.11
C ILE A 149 -3.25 7.45 -4.32
N ALA A 150 -3.78 8.11 -3.29
CA ALA A 150 -4.28 9.49 -3.38
C ALA A 150 -3.17 10.48 -3.80
N GLU A 151 -1.94 10.30 -3.34
CA GLU A 151 -0.78 11.09 -3.80
C GLU A 151 -0.50 10.86 -5.30
N LEU A 152 -0.59 9.60 -5.77
CA LEU A 152 -0.41 9.26 -7.19
C LEU A 152 -1.56 9.79 -8.05
N GLU A 153 -2.79 9.78 -7.55
CA GLU A 153 -3.93 10.41 -8.24
C GLU A 153 -3.68 11.91 -8.46
N ALA A 154 -3.17 12.61 -7.45
CA ALA A 154 -2.87 14.02 -7.53
C ALA A 154 -1.62 14.33 -8.40
N ARG A 155 -0.61 13.45 -8.36
CA ARG A 155 0.67 13.68 -9.03
C ARG A 155 1.37 12.38 -9.43
N HIS A 156 1.39 12.10 -10.73
CA HIS A 156 2.02 10.93 -11.33
C HIS A 156 2.81 11.27 -12.60
N ASN A 157 3.53 10.30 -13.16
CA ASN A 157 4.20 10.42 -14.44
C ASN A 157 3.17 10.30 -15.58
N LYS A 158 2.82 11.45 -16.19
CA LYS A 158 1.83 11.52 -17.28
C LYS A 158 2.30 10.82 -18.56
N GLN A 159 3.61 10.82 -18.84
CA GLN A 159 4.16 10.16 -20.02
C GLN A 159 4.07 8.64 -19.89
N ALA A 160 4.41 8.09 -18.71
CA ALA A 160 4.25 6.66 -18.45
C ALA A 160 2.79 6.22 -18.56
N LEU A 161 1.86 7.00 -18.00
CA LEU A 161 0.42 6.74 -18.15
C LEU A 161 -0.01 6.70 -19.60
N ALA A 162 0.46 7.65 -20.44
CA ALA A 162 0.16 7.70 -21.88
C ALA A 162 0.68 6.43 -22.60
N PHE A 163 1.93 6.02 -22.36
CA PHE A 163 2.50 4.83 -22.96
C PHE A 163 1.77 3.54 -22.56
N ILE A 164 1.39 3.40 -21.29
CA ILE A 164 0.63 2.25 -20.81
C ILE A 164 -0.74 2.19 -21.49
N LYS A 165 -1.41 3.35 -21.60
CA LYS A 165 -2.72 3.45 -22.25
C LYS A 165 -2.64 3.16 -23.74
N GLU A 166 -1.66 3.70 -24.44
CA GLU A 166 -1.46 3.49 -25.88
C GLU A 166 -1.19 2.01 -26.20
N LYS A 167 -0.30 1.37 -25.40
CA LYS A 167 0.15 0.01 -25.68
C LYS A 167 -0.82 -1.08 -25.22
N PHE A 168 -1.38 -0.93 -24.02
CA PHE A 168 -2.18 -1.97 -23.39
C PHE A 168 -3.67 -1.61 -23.22
N GLY A 169 -4.07 -0.38 -23.53
CA GLY A 169 -5.43 0.11 -23.23
C GLY A 169 -5.70 0.23 -21.73
N CYS A 170 -4.70 -0.01 -20.89
CA CYS A 170 -4.77 0.08 -19.43
C CYS A 170 -4.37 1.46 -18.92
N GLU A 171 -4.72 1.78 -17.68
CA GLU A 171 -4.14 2.91 -16.96
C GLU A 171 -3.44 2.41 -15.70
N MET A 172 -2.24 2.91 -15.41
CA MET A 172 -1.54 2.74 -14.15
C MET A 172 -0.72 4.00 -13.86
N LYS A 173 -0.78 4.48 -12.62
CA LYS A 173 -0.12 5.71 -12.21
C LYS A 173 1.15 5.40 -11.44
N ILE A 174 2.29 5.76 -11.99
CA ILE A 174 3.60 5.62 -11.35
C ILE A 174 4.13 6.98 -10.87
N PRO A 175 5.03 7.02 -9.87
CA PRO A 175 5.59 8.26 -9.36
C PRO A 175 6.24 9.11 -10.43
N SER A 176 6.05 10.43 -10.38
CA SER A 176 6.66 11.39 -11.31
C SER A 176 8.19 11.42 -11.27
N SER A 177 8.80 10.87 -10.21
CA SER A 177 10.26 10.75 -10.07
C SER A 177 10.88 9.64 -10.91
N VAL A 178 10.06 8.73 -11.46
CA VAL A 178 10.49 7.62 -12.32
C VAL A 178 10.35 8.09 -13.76
N GLY A 179 11.45 8.59 -14.34
CA GLY A 179 11.42 9.30 -15.64
C GLY A 179 12.09 8.58 -16.79
N GLY A 180 12.97 7.60 -16.53
CA GLY A 180 13.59 6.77 -17.57
C GLY A 180 12.61 5.71 -18.08
N TYR A 181 12.69 5.34 -19.36
CA TYR A 181 11.83 4.31 -19.92
C TYR A 181 12.48 3.54 -21.07
N LYS A 182 12.01 2.31 -21.28
CA LYS A 182 12.27 1.48 -22.48
C LYS A 182 10.94 0.91 -22.96
N LEU A 183 10.72 0.96 -24.29
CA LEU A 183 9.53 0.45 -24.95
C LEU A 183 9.92 -0.81 -25.73
N GLY A 184 9.26 -1.92 -25.45
CA GLY A 184 9.34 -3.18 -26.20
C GLY A 184 8.05 -3.48 -26.95
N GLU A 185 7.92 -4.65 -27.59
CA GLU A 185 6.74 -5.03 -28.35
C GLU A 185 5.51 -5.18 -27.42
N ASP A 186 5.53 -6.12 -26.47
CA ASP A 186 4.50 -6.33 -25.44
C ASP A 186 5.04 -6.00 -24.04
N PHE A 187 5.92 -4.98 -23.96
CA PHE A 187 6.68 -4.66 -22.78
C PHE A 187 6.91 -3.14 -22.64
N LEU A 188 6.78 -2.66 -21.41
CA LEU A 188 7.21 -1.31 -21.01
C LEU A 188 8.02 -1.43 -19.72
N TRP A 189 9.13 -0.72 -19.65
CA TRP A 189 9.92 -0.57 -18.43
C TRP A 189 10.10 0.91 -18.11
N PHE A 190 9.88 1.27 -16.85
CA PHE A 190 10.10 2.61 -16.32
C PHE A 190 11.04 2.53 -15.13
N SER A 191 12.02 3.42 -15.04
CA SER A 191 12.99 3.41 -13.97
C SER A 191 13.54 4.81 -13.67
N ASP A 192 14.06 5.00 -12.45
CA ASP A 192 14.81 6.20 -12.08
C ASP A 192 16.35 5.99 -12.19
N TYR A 193 16.79 5.01 -12.98
CA TYR A 193 18.20 4.66 -13.19
C TYR A 193 19.07 5.82 -13.73
N ASN A 194 18.45 6.80 -14.38
CA ASN A 194 19.16 7.97 -14.93
C ASN A 194 19.45 9.05 -13.88
N ASN A 195 19.13 8.83 -12.60
CA ASN A 195 19.40 9.81 -11.56
C ASN A 195 20.78 9.58 -10.95
N PRO A 196 21.81 10.37 -11.34
CA PRO A 196 23.19 10.16 -10.88
C PRO A 196 23.39 10.48 -9.38
N SER A 197 22.40 11.08 -8.74
CA SER A 197 22.42 11.41 -7.31
C SER A 197 21.95 10.26 -6.43
N LYS A 198 21.54 9.13 -7.01
CA LYS A 198 21.01 7.98 -6.30
C LYS A 198 21.77 6.69 -6.66
N VAL A 199 21.98 5.86 -5.66
CA VAL A 199 22.45 4.48 -5.84
C VAL A 199 21.26 3.53 -5.98
N GLU A 200 20.12 3.89 -5.37
CA GLU A 200 18.90 3.11 -5.44
C GLU A 200 18.22 3.30 -6.79
N MET A 201 17.76 2.21 -7.34
CA MET A 201 16.97 2.18 -8.56
C MET A 201 15.58 1.61 -8.27
N GLN A 202 14.56 2.36 -8.58
CA GLN A 202 13.16 1.97 -8.51
C GLN A 202 12.66 1.73 -9.93
N SER A 203 12.00 0.61 -10.15
CA SER A 203 11.56 0.20 -11.49
C SER A 203 10.14 -0.32 -11.48
N PHE A 204 9.47 -0.09 -12.61
CA PHE A 204 8.19 -0.68 -12.95
C PHE A 204 8.28 -1.36 -14.32
N ALA A 205 7.68 -2.53 -14.44
CA ALA A 205 7.47 -3.19 -15.72
C ALA A 205 5.97 -3.42 -15.93
N VAL A 206 5.51 -3.23 -17.16
CA VAL A 206 4.16 -3.60 -17.61
C VAL A 206 4.35 -4.44 -18.86
N TYR A 207 3.78 -5.64 -18.87
CA TYR A 207 3.88 -6.53 -20.00
C TYR A 207 2.65 -7.43 -20.15
N SER A 208 2.47 -7.98 -21.34
CA SER A 208 1.40 -8.91 -21.60
C SER A 208 1.87 -10.13 -22.40
N TYR A 209 1.13 -11.21 -22.27
CA TYR A 209 1.27 -12.42 -23.06
C TYR A 209 -0.08 -13.10 -23.19
N PRO A 210 -0.30 -13.96 -24.21
CA PRO A 210 -1.55 -14.68 -24.39
C PRO A 210 -1.92 -15.47 -23.14
N TYR A 211 -3.16 -15.30 -22.65
CA TYR A 211 -3.71 -16.16 -21.60
C TYR A 211 -4.24 -17.43 -22.21
N THR A 212 -3.83 -18.57 -21.68
CA THR A 212 -4.20 -19.88 -22.24
C THR A 212 -5.08 -20.70 -21.32
N SER A 213 -4.82 -20.67 -20.01
CA SER A 213 -5.54 -21.47 -19.04
C SER A 213 -5.22 -21.04 -17.59
N PRO A 214 -5.96 -21.55 -16.58
CA PRO A 214 -5.66 -21.28 -15.18
C PRO A 214 -4.25 -21.67 -14.73
N GLU A 215 -3.58 -22.57 -15.43
CA GLU A 215 -2.18 -22.96 -15.19
C GLU A 215 -1.20 -21.79 -15.37
N ASP A 216 -1.58 -20.74 -16.11
CA ASP A 216 -0.80 -19.51 -16.25
C ASP A 216 -0.64 -18.76 -14.92
N PHE A 217 -1.43 -19.10 -13.90
CA PHE A 217 -1.31 -18.58 -12.54
C PHE A 217 -0.46 -19.46 -11.60
N THR A 218 0.14 -20.54 -12.09
CA THR A 218 1.06 -21.36 -11.28
C THR A 218 2.40 -20.64 -11.07
N GLU A 219 3.08 -20.91 -9.95
CA GLU A 219 4.40 -20.34 -9.64
C GLU A 219 5.42 -20.63 -10.75
N GLN A 220 5.46 -21.89 -11.21
CA GLN A 220 6.39 -22.32 -12.26
C GLN A 220 6.15 -21.55 -13.57
N ARG A 221 4.89 -21.38 -13.96
CA ARG A 221 4.55 -20.65 -15.18
C ARG A 221 4.84 -19.15 -15.04
N PHE A 222 4.52 -18.56 -13.89
CA PHE A 222 4.84 -17.17 -13.60
C PHE A 222 6.35 -16.92 -13.73
N ILE A 223 7.20 -17.72 -13.06
CA ILE A 223 8.66 -17.56 -13.09
C ILE A 223 9.17 -17.70 -14.53
N HIS A 224 8.70 -18.72 -15.26
CA HIS A 224 9.12 -18.95 -16.64
C HIS A 224 8.80 -17.76 -17.56
N MET A 225 7.58 -17.23 -17.48
CA MET A 225 7.16 -16.09 -18.30
C MET A 225 7.90 -14.81 -17.91
N ARG A 226 7.98 -14.54 -16.59
CA ARG A 226 8.70 -13.39 -16.07
C ARG A 226 10.17 -13.39 -16.54
N ASP A 227 10.88 -14.49 -16.32
CA ASP A 227 12.30 -14.57 -16.65
C ASP A 227 12.54 -14.47 -18.17
N SER A 228 11.65 -15.04 -18.99
CA SER A 228 11.70 -14.90 -20.45
C SER A 228 11.56 -13.44 -20.89
N VAL A 229 10.54 -12.74 -20.35
CA VAL A 229 10.28 -11.33 -20.67
C VAL A 229 11.42 -10.44 -20.17
N MET A 230 11.90 -10.65 -18.95
CA MET A 230 12.99 -9.85 -18.39
C MET A 230 14.31 -10.05 -19.14
N LYS A 231 14.63 -11.30 -19.52
CA LYS A 231 15.83 -11.63 -20.31
C LYS A 231 15.84 -10.91 -21.66
N GLU A 232 14.71 -10.84 -22.33
CA GLU A 232 14.59 -10.16 -23.61
C GLU A 232 14.69 -8.63 -23.48
N ASN A 233 14.14 -8.08 -22.40
CA ASN A 233 13.89 -6.66 -22.31
C ASN A 233 14.82 -5.89 -21.38
N ILE A 234 15.36 -6.48 -20.30
CA ILE A 234 16.20 -5.80 -19.31
C ILE A 234 17.55 -6.49 -19.19
N GLN A 235 18.51 -5.98 -19.92
CA GLN A 235 19.89 -6.45 -19.92
C GLN A 235 20.75 -5.61 -18.98
N GLY A 236 21.79 -6.21 -18.40
CA GLY A 236 22.79 -5.53 -17.60
C GLY A 236 23.90 -4.88 -18.42
N GLY A 237 25.00 -4.54 -17.75
CA GLY A 237 26.19 -3.95 -18.38
C GLY A 237 27.14 -4.97 -19.03
N GLU A 238 27.15 -6.20 -18.55
CA GLU A 238 27.98 -7.27 -19.04
C GLU A 238 27.31 -8.05 -20.19
N PRO A 239 28.08 -8.66 -21.10
CA PRO A 239 27.53 -9.51 -22.16
C PRO A 239 26.63 -10.62 -21.60
N ASP A 240 25.48 -10.83 -22.23
CA ASP A 240 24.47 -11.82 -21.83
C ASP A 240 23.94 -11.70 -20.38
N SER A 241 24.13 -10.53 -19.77
CA SER A 241 23.56 -10.25 -18.44
C SER A 241 22.10 -9.83 -18.54
N TYR A 242 21.26 -10.33 -17.63
CA TYR A 242 19.82 -10.03 -17.59
C TYR A 242 19.21 -10.28 -16.20
N ILE A 243 18.05 -9.69 -15.97
CA ILE A 243 17.28 -9.92 -14.73
C ILE A 243 16.71 -11.34 -14.72
N GLN A 244 16.97 -12.07 -13.62
CA GLN A 244 16.41 -13.40 -13.35
C GLN A 244 15.82 -13.48 -11.95
N THR A 245 14.81 -14.34 -11.78
CA THR A 245 14.23 -14.66 -10.48
C THR A 245 15.18 -15.53 -9.66
N VAL A 246 15.30 -15.23 -8.36
CA VAL A 246 16.03 -16.10 -7.41
C VAL A 246 15.17 -17.34 -7.15
N GLU A 247 15.74 -18.51 -7.38
CA GLU A 247 15.06 -19.80 -7.19
C GLU A 247 14.55 -19.95 -5.76
N GLY A 248 13.31 -20.44 -5.61
CA GLY A 248 12.67 -20.68 -4.31
C GLY A 248 12.30 -19.41 -3.53
N SER A 249 12.46 -18.20 -4.11
CA SER A 249 12.12 -16.95 -3.43
C SER A 249 10.68 -16.50 -3.66
N VAL A 250 9.98 -17.09 -4.62
CA VAL A 250 8.65 -16.63 -5.03
C VAL A 250 7.56 -17.16 -4.11
N THR A 251 6.63 -16.29 -3.78
CA THR A 251 5.37 -16.65 -3.11
C THR A 251 4.22 -16.05 -3.90
N LEU A 252 3.23 -16.87 -4.26
CA LEU A 252 2.00 -16.43 -4.89
C LEU A 252 0.90 -16.28 -3.85
N THR A 253 0.20 -15.16 -3.88
CA THR A 253 -0.97 -14.92 -3.04
C THR A 253 -2.18 -14.62 -3.93
N PRO A 254 -3.22 -15.47 -3.90
CA PRO A 254 -4.46 -15.19 -4.61
C PRO A 254 -5.16 -13.99 -3.96
N THR A 255 -5.70 -13.11 -4.78
CA THR A 255 -6.47 -11.95 -4.34
C THR A 255 -7.56 -11.61 -5.36
N ALA A 256 -8.34 -10.58 -5.11
CA ALA A 256 -9.39 -10.13 -6.01
C ALA A 256 -9.09 -8.72 -6.53
N TYR A 257 -9.35 -8.53 -7.81
CA TYR A 257 -9.37 -7.23 -8.47
C TYR A 257 -10.76 -7.03 -9.10
N ASN A 258 -11.55 -6.10 -8.58
CA ASN A 258 -12.92 -5.85 -9.07
C ASN A 258 -13.77 -7.11 -9.22
N GLY A 259 -13.66 -8.03 -8.25
CA GLY A 259 -14.36 -9.32 -8.28
C GLY A 259 -13.74 -10.40 -9.16
N LYS A 260 -12.69 -10.11 -9.93
CA LYS A 260 -11.94 -11.06 -10.74
C LYS A 260 -10.74 -11.61 -9.97
N TYR A 261 -10.28 -12.79 -10.37
CA TYR A 261 -9.06 -13.39 -9.81
C TYR A 261 -7.83 -12.57 -10.22
N MET A 262 -6.97 -12.29 -9.26
CA MET A 262 -5.66 -11.70 -9.45
C MET A 262 -4.64 -12.47 -8.61
N SER A 263 -3.46 -12.72 -9.15
CA SER A 263 -2.33 -13.28 -8.41
C SER A 263 -1.31 -12.20 -8.08
N VAL A 264 -0.88 -12.17 -6.82
CA VAL A 264 0.23 -11.31 -6.38
C VAL A 264 1.45 -12.19 -6.12
N ALA A 265 2.48 -12.03 -6.94
CA ALA A 265 3.77 -12.67 -6.77
C ALA A 265 4.72 -11.74 -6.02
N ARG A 266 5.43 -12.28 -5.03
CA ARG A 266 6.53 -11.60 -4.34
C ARG A 266 7.74 -12.49 -4.37
N GLY A 267 8.90 -11.92 -4.66
CA GLY A 267 10.13 -12.69 -4.74
C GLY A 267 11.36 -11.79 -4.81
N LEU A 268 12.47 -12.42 -5.10
CA LEU A 268 13.75 -11.75 -5.27
C LEU A 268 14.24 -11.91 -6.71
N TRP A 269 14.88 -10.89 -7.21
CA TRP A 269 15.55 -10.87 -8.49
C TRP A 269 17.05 -10.62 -8.32
N TYR A 270 17.83 -11.03 -9.31
CA TYR A 270 19.25 -10.72 -9.42
C TYR A 270 19.63 -10.52 -10.88
N MET A 271 20.78 -9.85 -11.12
CA MET A 271 21.34 -9.73 -12.45
C MET A 271 22.20 -10.98 -12.71
N LYS A 272 21.73 -11.85 -13.59
CA LYS A 272 22.50 -13.02 -14.01
C LYS A 272 23.65 -12.60 -14.92
N ASN A 273 24.78 -13.30 -14.81
CA ASN A 273 26.01 -13.05 -15.58
C ASN A 273 26.58 -11.63 -15.39
N ASP A 274 26.34 -11.02 -14.25
CA ASP A 274 26.91 -9.74 -13.86
C ASP A 274 27.17 -9.74 -12.35
N ASP A 275 28.40 -10.03 -11.95
CA ASP A 275 28.79 -10.16 -10.55
C ASP A 275 28.88 -8.79 -9.84
N MET A 276 28.91 -7.69 -10.59
CA MET A 276 28.98 -6.33 -10.04
C MET A 276 27.60 -5.75 -9.73
N PHE A 277 26.57 -6.25 -10.41
CA PHE A 277 25.20 -5.77 -10.22
C PHE A 277 24.42 -6.75 -9.35
N GLY A 278 23.99 -6.31 -8.19
CA GLY A 278 23.25 -7.16 -7.24
C GLY A 278 21.81 -7.45 -7.66
N GLY A 279 20.93 -7.55 -6.69
CA GLY A 279 19.51 -7.83 -6.86
C GLY A 279 18.66 -7.14 -5.82
N GLY A 280 17.40 -7.53 -5.75
CA GLY A 280 16.46 -6.96 -4.79
C GLY A 280 15.10 -7.65 -4.79
N PRO A 281 14.15 -7.15 -4.02
CA PRO A 281 12.78 -7.64 -4.04
C PRO A 281 12.00 -7.12 -5.24
N PHE A 282 10.99 -7.92 -5.63
CA PHE A 282 9.95 -7.51 -6.56
C PHE A 282 8.55 -7.86 -6.04
N VAL A 283 7.55 -7.19 -6.58
CA VAL A 283 6.13 -7.52 -6.46
C VAL A 283 5.48 -7.41 -7.82
N SER A 284 4.72 -8.43 -8.22
CA SER A 284 4.00 -8.48 -9.49
C SER A 284 2.52 -8.78 -9.26
N HIS A 285 1.65 -8.07 -9.96
CA HIS A 285 0.23 -8.37 -10.05
C HIS A 285 -0.08 -8.91 -11.44
N SER A 286 -0.64 -10.12 -11.51
CA SER A 286 -1.06 -10.79 -12.74
C SER A 286 -2.57 -10.91 -12.79
N ILE A 287 -3.18 -10.43 -13.87
CA ILE A 287 -4.64 -10.43 -14.06
C ILE A 287 -4.98 -10.68 -15.53
N VAL A 288 -6.09 -11.37 -15.78
CA VAL A 288 -6.57 -11.64 -17.15
C VAL A 288 -7.37 -10.43 -17.67
N ASP A 289 -6.94 -9.93 -18.81
CA ASP A 289 -7.72 -9.04 -19.67
C ASP A 289 -8.54 -9.93 -20.63
N GLU A 290 -9.74 -10.28 -20.18
CA GLU A 290 -10.62 -11.25 -20.88
C GLU A 290 -11.05 -10.76 -22.26
N GLU A 291 -11.25 -9.44 -22.42
CA GLU A 291 -11.67 -8.85 -23.69
C GLU A 291 -10.60 -9.03 -24.78
N ASN A 292 -9.33 -9.05 -24.40
CA ASN A 292 -8.21 -9.20 -25.32
C ASN A 292 -7.51 -10.56 -25.23
N GLY A 293 -8.03 -11.49 -24.42
CA GLY A 293 -7.52 -12.87 -24.30
C GLY A 293 -6.06 -12.94 -23.82
N ARG A 294 -5.64 -12.04 -22.93
CA ARG A 294 -4.24 -11.94 -22.50
C ARG A 294 -4.09 -11.80 -20.99
N MET A 295 -2.94 -12.21 -20.48
CA MET A 295 -2.48 -11.88 -19.17
C MET A 295 -1.84 -10.48 -19.20
N ILE A 296 -2.27 -9.58 -18.33
CA ILE A 296 -1.57 -8.32 -18.02
C ILE A 296 -0.80 -8.51 -16.72
N VAL A 297 0.49 -8.19 -16.76
CA VAL A 297 1.35 -8.19 -15.58
C VAL A 297 1.88 -6.79 -15.34
N VAL A 298 1.68 -6.29 -14.13
CA VAL A 298 2.31 -5.07 -13.64
C VAL A 298 3.24 -5.42 -12.50
N GLU A 299 4.49 -5.04 -12.63
CA GLU A 299 5.54 -5.39 -11.68
C GLU A 299 6.28 -4.15 -11.19
N ALA A 300 6.70 -4.20 -9.94
CA ALA A 300 7.61 -3.22 -9.36
C ALA A 300 8.77 -3.93 -8.67
N PHE A 301 9.97 -3.39 -8.84
CA PHE A 301 11.18 -3.94 -8.22
C PHE A 301 12.17 -2.84 -7.85
N VAL A 302 13.04 -3.13 -6.89
CA VAL A 302 14.02 -2.17 -6.39
C VAL A 302 15.40 -2.77 -6.28
N TYR A 303 16.41 -1.98 -6.66
CA TYR A 303 17.80 -2.15 -6.27
C TYR A 303 18.13 -1.09 -5.22
N ALA A 304 18.49 -1.50 -4.01
CA ALA A 304 18.82 -0.59 -2.92
C ALA A 304 19.86 -1.25 -1.99
N PRO A 305 21.15 -1.30 -2.40
CA PRO A 305 22.20 -1.95 -1.63
C PRO A 305 22.36 -1.25 -0.27
N ASN A 306 22.57 -2.04 0.78
CA ASN A 306 22.79 -1.58 2.16
C ASN A 306 21.66 -0.72 2.76
N LYS A 307 20.45 -0.71 2.16
CA LYS A 307 19.29 0.02 2.68
C LYS A 307 18.13 -0.92 2.99
N LYS A 308 17.26 -0.51 3.90
CA LYS A 308 15.94 -1.10 4.11
C LYS A 308 15.09 -0.92 2.85
N LYS A 309 14.38 -1.97 2.45
CA LYS A 309 13.65 -2.03 1.18
C LYS A 309 12.13 -1.94 1.35
N GLY A 310 11.63 -2.17 2.57
CA GLY A 310 10.20 -2.20 2.84
C GLY A 310 9.47 -0.91 2.48
N GLY A 311 10.03 0.25 2.82
CA GLY A 311 9.45 1.54 2.46
C GLY A 311 9.38 1.76 0.94
N PHE A 312 10.42 1.35 0.19
CA PHE A 312 10.41 1.40 -1.27
C PHE A 312 9.31 0.48 -1.84
N MET A 313 9.33 -0.79 -1.46
CA MET A 313 8.41 -1.78 -2.03
C MET A 313 6.95 -1.42 -1.79
N ARG A 314 6.59 -0.95 -0.59
CA ARG A 314 5.21 -0.54 -0.28
C ARG A 314 4.76 0.65 -1.12
N LYS A 315 5.65 1.64 -1.31
CA LYS A 315 5.36 2.78 -2.18
C LYS A 315 5.19 2.36 -3.64
N LEU A 316 6.04 1.47 -4.13
CA LEU A 316 5.95 0.97 -5.49
C LEU A 316 4.69 0.10 -5.68
N GLU A 317 4.38 -0.76 -4.72
CA GLU A 317 3.19 -1.61 -4.77
C GLU A 317 1.90 -0.80 -4.78
N ALA A 318 1.84 0.34 -4.07
CA ALA A 318 0.70 1.24 -4.13
C ALA A 318 0.40 1.71 -5.56
N ALA A 319 1.43 1.90 -6.38
CA ALA A 319 1.25 2.24 -7.80
C ALA A 319 0.61 1.08 -8.60
N LEU A 320 0.97 -0.17 -8.31
CA LEU A 320 0.37 -1.33 -8.97
C LEU A 320 -1.15 -1.43 -8.69
N HIS A 321 -1.58 -1.01 -7.50
CA HIS A 321 -3.00 -0.95 -7.14
C HIS A 321 -3.78 0.16 -7.86
N THR A 322 -3.13 1.04 -8.62
CA THR A 322 -3.82 2.01 -9.48
C THR A 322 -4.14 1.47 -10.87
N LEU A 323 -3.77 0.21 -11.15
CA LEU A 323 -4.09 -0.46 -12.43
C LEU A 323 -5.60 -0.40 -12.70
N LYS A 324 -5.94 -0.04 -13.93
CA LYS A 324 -7.30 -0.15 -14.49
C LYS A 324 -7.20 -0.85 -15.83
N LEU A 325 -7.95 -1.93 -16.00
CA LEU A 325 -8.05 -2.64 -17.27
C LEU A 325 -8.94 -1.90 -18.27
N PRO A 326 -8.90 -2.23 -19.58
CA PRO A 326 -9.76 -1.61 -20.59
C PRO A 326 -11.25 -1.63 -20.22
N VAL A 327 -11.75 -2.77 -19.73
CA VAL A 327 -13.14 -2.93 -19.27
C VAL A 327 -13.53 -1.98 -18.14
N ASP A 328 -12.63 -1.70 -17.20
CA ASP A 328 -12.88 -0.78 -16.08
C ASP A 328 -13.01 0.67 -16.59
N LEU A 329 -12.17 1.02 -17.57
CA LEU A 329 -12.19 2.35 -18.19
C LEU A 329 -13.45 2.58 -19.03
N ALA A 330 -13.91 1.56 -19.73
CA ALA A 330 -15.17 1.59 -20.47
C ALA A 330 -16.37 1.79 -19.55
N ALA A 331 -16.40 1.09 -18.40
CA ALA A 331 -17.45 1.22 -17.38
C ALA A 331 -17.51 2.64 -16.77
N VAL A 332 -16.35 3.23 -16.47
CA VAL A 332 -16.27 4.62 -15.95
C VAL A 332 -16.79 5.64 -16.97
N ASN A 333 -16.50 5.43 -18.26
CA ASN A 333 -16.94 6.35 -19.33
C ASN A 333 -18.44 6.18 -19.67
N ALA A 334 -19.04 5.02 -19.35
CA ALA A 334 -20.46 4.75 -19.58
C ALA A 334 -21.37 5.31 -18.46
N GLN A 335 -20.84 5.71 -17.30
CA GLN A 335 -21.63 6.31 -16.22
C GLN A 335 -22.09 7.74 -16.61
N PRO A 336 -23.38 8.09 -16.44
CA PRO A 336 -23.88 9.43 -16.71
C PRO A 336 -23.18 10.47 -15.83
N ALA A 337 -22.98 11.68 -16.38
CA ALA A 337 -22.25 12.78 -15.74
C ALA A 337 -22.91 13.31 -14.44
N GLU A 338 -24.08 12.81 -14.06
CA GLU A 338 -24.85 13.31 -12.91
C GLU A 338 -24.41 12.78 -11.53
N GLU A 339 -23.60 11.70 -11.48
CA GLU A 339 -23.10 11.17 -10.17
C GLU A 339 -21.74 11.76 -9.76
N LYS A 340 -21.21 12.74 -10.48
CA LYS A 340 -19.89 13.35 -10.20
C LYS A 340 -19.95 14.64 -9.37
N LYS A 341 -20.98 14.80 -8.52
CA LYS A 341 -21.07 15.95 -7.61
C LYS A 341 -20.81 15.57 -6.16
#